data_f45fd4927a41ffa309374fa85cf74d1b
#
_entry.id   f45fd4927a41ffa309374fa85cf74d1b
#
_cell.length_a   1.000
_cell.length_b   1.000
_cell.length_c   1.000
_cell.angle_alpha   90.00
_cell.angle_beta   90.00
_cell.angle_gamma   90.00
#
_symmetry.space_group_name_H-M   'P 1'
#
loop_
_entity.id
_entity.type
_entity.pdbx_description
1 polymer ?
#
loop_
_entity_poly.entity_id
_entity_poly.type
_entity_poly.pdbx_seq_one_letter_code
_entity_poly.pdbx_strand_id
1 'polypeptide(L)'
;MSYVTIEDRVDRLDALFGQFLSEMAVINLHAEERNHLAEERNRLAEERNRLAEERMTRFEQEMRASKRELDKKWGDLANKMGTILEDIVAPNLQRLARDYFRLNPVLDFMIRRVRRRPDCLTVETEFDALLVGAEAVIVGEAKSTPSIESADAFADKVRAFFDFFPEYRGRRLIPVFGSWAIADPVIERLTLQGIYALRMGEDTMELANAARVEASEA
;
A
#
# COMPACT_ATOMS: atom_id res chain seq x y z
N MET A 1 -50.23 54.78 74.58
CA MET A 1 -49.00 54.24 73.92
C MET A 1 -48.52 53.16 74.84
N SER A 2 -48.64 51.90 74.42
CA SER A 2 -48.13 50.78 75.15
C SER A 2 -46.60 50.74 75.04
N TYR A 3 -45.90 50.83 76.12
CA TYR A 3 -44.42 50.71 76.13
C TYR A 3 -44.06 49.22 76.00
N VAL A 4 -43.37 48.87 74.95
CA VAL A 4 -42.83 47.54 74.79
C VAL A 4 -41.70 47.39 75.84
N THR A 5 -41.85 46.40 76.68
CA THR A 5 -40.86 46.17 77.73
C THR A 5 -39.59 45.55 77.21
N ILE A 6 -38.48 45.61 78.00
CA ILE A 6 -37.22 44.99 77.60
C ILE A 6 -37.41 43.46 77.44
N GLU A 7 -38.23 42.86 78.26
CA GLU A 7 -38.57 41.44 78.24
C GLU A 7 -39.27 41.07 76.92
N ASP A 8 -40.27 41.83 76.49
CA ASP A 8 -40.93 41.59 75.15
C ASP A 8 -39.96 41.67 73.96
N ARG A 9 -38.92 42.50 74.05
CA ARG A 9 -37.88 42.66 73.03
C ARG A 9 -36.90 41.47 73.04
N VAL A 10 -36.56 40.95 74.22
CA VAL A 10 -35.70 39.77 74.41
C VAL A 10 -36.41 38.54 73.85
N ASP A 11 -37.67 38.31 74.25
CA ASP A 11 -38.45 37.16 73.82
C ASP A 11 -38.60 37.17 72.27
N ARG A 12 -38.82 38.33 71.71
CA ARG A 12 -38.90 38.48 70.27
C ARG A 12 -37.57 38.21 69.55
N LEU A 13 -36.45 38.64 70.15
CA LEU A 13 -35.11 38.37 69.62
C LEU A 13 -34.77 36.88 69.67
N ASP A 14 -35.10 36.17 70.77
CA ASP A 14 -34.92 34.75 70.96
C ASP A 14 -35.78 33.96 69.96
N ALA A 15 -37.02 34.35 69.67
CA ALA A 15 -37.85 33.76 68.68
C ALA A 15 -37.29 33.92 67.25
N LEU A 16 -36.79 35.12 66.92
CA LEU A 16 -36.15 35.40 65.65
C LEU A 16 -34.83 34.59 65.47
N PHE A 17 -34.04 34.48 66.54
CA PHE A 17 -32.80 33.72 66.55
C PHE A 17 -33.06 32.24 66.37
N GLY A 18 -34.10 31.70 67.07
CA GLY A 18 -34.53 30.33 66.90
C GLY A 18 -34.99 29.99 65.47
N GLN A 19 -35.75 30.94 64.85
CA GLN A 19 -36.16 30.83 63.47
C GLN A 19 -34.95 30.86 62.51
N PHE A 20 -34.00 31.80 62.71
CA PHE A 20 -32.79 31.89 61.90
C PHE A 20 -31.94 30.61 61.98
N LEU A 21 -31.73 30.02 63.18
CA LEU A 21 -31.01 28.74 63.33
C LEU A 21 -31.72 27.60 62.62
N SER A 22 -33.04 27.56 62.65
CA SER A 22 -33.84 26.55 61.94
C SER A 22 -33.67 26.69 60.42
N GLU A 23 -33.76 27.91 59.88
CA GLU A 23 -33.54 28.18 58.45
C GLU A 23 -32.13 27.86 58.01
N MET A 24 -31.12 28.20 58.80
CA MET A 24 -29.71 27.81 58.54
C MET A 24 -29.50 26.30 58.51
N ALA A 25 -30.14 25.55 59.42
CA ALA A 25 -30.08 24.09 59.43
C ALA A 25 -30.66 23.48 58.13
N VAL A 26 -31.80 24.00 57.67
CA VAL A 26 -32.42 23.57 56.38
C VAL A 26 -31.52 23.90 55.21
N ILE A 27 -30.92 25.11 55.19
CA ILE A 27 -29.98 25.50 54.11
C ILE A 27 -28.76 24.57 54.07
N ASN A 28 -28.17 24.26 55.25
CA ASN A 28 -27.03 23.36 55.32
C ASN A 28 -27.38 21.94 54.86
N LEU A 29 -28.53 21.42 55.23
CA LEU A 29 -29.02 20.12 54.78
C LEU A 29 -29.14 20.05 53.26
N HIS A 30 -29.78 21.04 52.64
CA HIS A 30 -29.88 21.14 51.20
C HIS A 30 -28.51 21.35 50.50
N ALA A 31 -27.56 22.00 51.15
CA ALA A 31 -26.21 22.13 50.61
C ALA A 31 -25.48 20.77 50.63
N GLU A 32 -25.60 20.01 51.71
CA GLU A 32 -25.05 18.66 51.85
C GLU A 32 -25.64 17.70 50.77
N GLU A 33 -26.97 17.70 50.61
CA GLU A 33 -27.64 16.89 49.61
C GLU A 33 -27.15 17.24 48.16
N ARG A 34 -27.03 18.53 47.85
CA ARG A 34 -26.51 18.99 46.56
C ARG A 34 -25.07 18.57 46.33
N ASN A 35 -24.22 18.64 47.36
CA ASN A 35 -22.83 18.21 47.30
C ASN A 35 -22.75 16.69 47.02
N HIS A 36 -23.52 15.90 47.78
CA HIS A 36 -23.58 14.44 47.55
C HIS A 36 -24.02 14.07 46.14
N LEU A 37 -25.07 14.73 45.62
CA LEU A 37 -25.51 14.50 44.21
C LEU A 37 -24.46 14.94 43.19
N ALA A 38 -23.72 16.02 43.47
CA ALA A 38 -22.63 16.47 42.60
C ALA A 38 -21.46 15.48 42.59
N GLU A 39 -21.09 14.94 43.72
CA GLU A 39 -20.05 13.90 43.85
C GLU A 39 -20.47 12.60 43.11
N GLU A 40 -21.71 12.16 43.26
CA GLU A 40 -22.23 10.98 42.56
C GLU A 40 -22.21 11.17 41.05
N ARG A 41 -22.65 12.34 40.57
CA ARG A 41 -22.57 12.69 39.16
C ARG A 41 -21.16 12.72 38.62
N ASN A 42 -20.21 13.26 39.38
CA ASN A 42 -18.79 13.28 38.97
C ASN A 42 -18.23 11.86 38.88
N ARG A 43 -18.51 11.02 39.88
CA ARG A 43 -18.09 9.61 39.82
C ARG A 43 -18.63 8.86 38.63
N LEU A 44 -19.91 9.03 38.31
CA LEU A 44 -20.53 8.42 37.14
C LEU A 44 -19.94 8.96 35.81
N ALA A 45 -19.61 10.25 35.77
CA ALA A 45 -18.95 10.85 34.62
C ALA A 45 -17.52 10.31 34.39
N GLU A 46 -16.75 10.16 35.50
CA GLU A 46 -15.40 9.56 35.44
C GLU A 46 -15.46 8.09 34.98
N GLU A 47 -16.39 7.31 35.50
CA GLU A 47 -16.59 5.91 35.06
C GLU A 47 -16.94 5.80 33.56
N ARG A 48 -17.84 6.68 33.09
CA ARG A 48 -18.21 6.75 31.66
C ARG A 48 -16.99 7.11 30.79
N ASN A 49 -16.19 8.08 31.23
CA ASN A 49 -14.99 8.49 30.51
C ASN A 49 -13.97 7.34 30.43
N ARG A 50 -13.72 6.65 31.55
CA ARG A 50 -12.83 5.49 31.56
C ARG A 50 -13.30 4.39 30.60
N LEU A 51 -14.60 4.04 30.62
CA LEU A 51 -15.15 3.05 29.70
C LEU A 51 -15.08 3.49 28.23
N ALA A 52 -15.22 4.78 27.96
CA ALA A 52 -15.06 5.33 26.61
C ALA A 52 -13.61 5.23 26.13
N GLU A 53 -12.64 5.55 27.00
CA GLU A 53 -11.21 5.41 26.71
C GLU A 53 -10.81 3.94 26.46
N GLU A 54 -11.29 3.02 27.27
CA GLU A 54 -11.05 1.57 27.09
C GLU A 54 -11.62 1.06 25.76
N ARG A 55 -12.82 1.52 25.38
CA ARG A 55 -13.43 1.18 24.07
C ARG A 55 -12.63 1.75 22.90
N MET A 56 -12.20 2.99 23.02
CA MET A 56 -11.39 3.65 21.99
C MET A 56 -10.06 2.93 21.79
N THR A 57 -9.36 2.61 22.87
CA THR A 57 -8.10 1.86 22.81
C THR A 57 -8.27 0.49 22.17
N ARG A 58 -9.34 -0.23 22.50
CA ARG A 58 -9.65 -1.52 21.87
C ARG A 58 -9.94 -1.36 20.38
N PHE A 59 -10.76 -0.38 20.02
CA PHE A 59 -11.07 -0.09 18.64
C PHE A 59 -9.82 0.25 17.82
N GLU A 60 -8.91 1.07 18.36
CA GLU A 60 -7.64 1.37 17.69
C GLU A 60 -6.77 0.13 17.49
N GLN A 61 -6.71 -0.77 18.48
CA GLN A 61 -5.97 -2.02 18.35
C GLN A 61 -6.57 -2.92 17.27
N GLU A 62 -7.89 -3.08 17.22
CA GLU A 62 -8.59 -3.85 16.21
C GLU A 62 -8.39 -3.26 14.80
N MET A 63 -8.46 -1.94 14.67
CA MET A 63 -8.21 -1.25 13.40
C MET A 63 -6.76 -1.44 12.90
N ARG A 64 -5.78 -1.37 13.80
CA ARG A 64 -4.37 -1.61 13.46
C ARG A 64 -4.14 -3.07 13.05
N ALA A 65 -4.77 -4.02 13.72
CA ALA A 65 -4.70 -5.44 13.37
C ALA A 65 -5.33 -5.71 12.01
N SER A 66 -6.54 -5.19 11.76
CA SER A 66 -7.24 -5.32 10.48
C SER A 66 -6.45 -4.71 9.32
N LYS A 67 -5.85 -3.52 9.53
CA LYS A 67 -4.99 -2.90 8.51
C LYS A 67 -3.80 -3.79 8.15
N ARG A 68 -3.08 -4.36 9.14
CA ARG A 68 -1.95 -5.26 8.89
C ARG A 68 -2.38 -6.51 8.10
N GLU A 69 -3.54 -7.06 8.42
CA GLU A 69 -4.07 -8.23 7.70
C GLU A 69 -4.42 -7.88 6.24
N LEU A 70 -5.05 -6.71 6.02
CA LEU A 70 -5.32 -6.21 4.67
C LEU A 70 -4.03 -5.98 3.88
N ASP A 71 -3.04 -5.30 4.45
CA ASP A 71 -1.75 -5.05 3.80
C ASP A 71 -1.07 -6.36 3.40
N LYS A 72 -1.12 -7.38 4.26
CA LYS A 72 -0.61 -8.72 3.95
C LYS A 72 -1.38 -9.37 2.79
N LYS A 73 -2.71 -9.36 2.83
CA LYS A 73 -3.55 -9.92 1.74
C LYS A 73 -3.31 -9.22 0.40
N TRP A 74 -3.12 -7.88 0.42
CA TRP A 74 -2.75 -7.11 -0.76
C TRP A 74 -1.38 -7.50 -1.31
N GLY A 75 -0.38 -7.67 -0.45
CA GLY A 75 0.95 -8.15 -0.84
C GLY A 75 0.89 -9.54 -1.48
N ASP A 76 0.18 -10.48 -0.86
CA ASP A 76 -0.01 -11.84 -1.39
C ASP A 76 -0.75 -11.85 -2.74
N LEU A 77 -1.76 -10.98 -2.91
CA LEU A 77 -2.48 -10.83 -4.17
C LEU A 77 -1.59 -10.24 -5.27
N ALA A 78 -0.84 -9.18 -4.96
CA ALA A 78 0.08 -8.56 -5.91
C ALA A 78 1.15 -9.55 -6.40
N ASN A 79 1.71 -10.36 -5.49
CA ASN A 79 2.68 -11.41 -5.84
C ASN A 79 2.05 -12.48 -6.75
N LYS A 80 0.83 -12.94 -6.45
CA LYS A 80 0.10 -13.90 -7.31
C LYS A 80 -0.18 -13.33 -8.70
N MET A 81 -0.57 -12.06 -8.79
CA MET A 81 -0.80 -11.41 -10.08
C MET A 81 0.48 -11.29 -10.91
N GLY A 82 1.63 -11.00 -10.26
CA GLY A 82 2.94 -11.01 -10.93
C GLY A 82 3.25 -12.37 -11.54
N THR A 83 3.09 -13.44 -10.76
CA THR A 83 3.31 -14.82 -11.22
C THR A 83 2.41 -15.20 -12.39
N ILE A 84 1.10 -14.88 -12.32
CA ILE A 84 0.15 -15.15 -13.41
C ILE A 84 0.56 -14.39 -14.69
N LEU A 85 1.00 -13.15 -14.56
CA LEU A 85 1.43 -12.37 -15.72
C LEU A 85 2.67 -13.00 -16.38
N GLU A 86 3.66 -13.43 -15.61
CA GLU A 86 4.84 -14.13 -16.12
C GLU A 86 4.43 -15.42 -16.87
N ASP A 87 3.49 -16.18 -16.30
CA ASP A 87 2.98 -17.42 -16.91
C ASP A 87 2.21 -17.17 -18.22
N ILE A 88 1.75 -15.95 -18.46
CA ILE A 88 1.10 -15.56 -19.73
C ILE A 88 2.11 -14.93 -20.72
N VAL A 89 3.00 -14.09 -20.21
CA VAL A 89 4.02 -13.41 -21.04
C VAL A 89 4.97 -14.44 -21.66
N ALA A 90 5.45 -15.41 -20.92
CA ALA A 90 6.45 -16.37 -21.39
C ALA A 90 6.00 -17.19 -22.62
N PRO A 91 4.79 -17.80 -22.67
CA PRO A 91 4.31 -18.49 -23.88
C PRO A 91 4.11 -17.54 -25.06
N ASN A 92 3.66 -16.30 -24.81
CA ASN A 92 3.50 -15.31 -25.86
C ASN A 92 4.85 -14.87 -26.44
N LEU A 93 5.91 -14.81 -25.63
CA LEU A 93 7.26 -14.56 -26.12
C LEU A 93 7.73 -15.67 -27.07
N GLN A 94 7.42 -16.96 -26.80
CA GLN A 94 7.74 -18.06 -27.72
C GLN A 94 7.01 -17.91 -29.07
N ARG A 95 5.73 -17.54 -29.02
CA ARG A 95 4.95 -17.26 -30.24
C ARG A 95 5.57 -16.10 -31.02
N LEU A 96 5.87 -14.98 -30.36
CA LEU A 96 6.50 -13.81 -31.00
C LEU A 96 7.90 -14.13 -31.52
N ALA A 97 8.70 -14.90 -30.79
CA ALA A 97 10.01 -15.36 -31.25
C ALA A 97 9.92 -16.02 -32.63
N ARG A 98 8.99 -16.95 -32.77
CA ARG A 98 8.80 -17.68 -34.04
C ARG A 98 8.14 -16.85 -35.13
N ASP A 99 7.00 -16.23 -34.80
CA ASP A 99 6.10 -15.68 -35.80
C ASP A 99 6.49 -14.24 -36.23
N TYR A 100 7.03 -13.45 -35.30
CA TYR A 100 7.40 -12.06 -35.53
C TYR A 100 8.91 -11.87 -35.68
N PHE A 101 9.72 -12.29 -34.70
CA PHE A 101 11.17 -12.08 -34.74
C PHE A 101 11.95 -13.10 -35.57
N ARG A 102 11.25 -14.11 -36.14
CA ARG A 102 11.84 -15.16 -36.98
C ARG A 102 12.96 -15.93 -36.31
N LEU A 103 12.92 -16.04 -34.99
CA LEU A 103 13.87 -16.77 -34.17
C LEU A 103 13.49 -18.27 -34.19
N ASN A 104 13.96 -18.99 -35.18
CA ASN A 104 13.68 -20.42 -35.34
C ASN A 104 14.93 -21.15 -35.90
N PRO A 105 15.46 -22.15 -35.20
CA PRO A 105 14.95 -22.74 -33.94
C PRO A 105 15.25 -21.89 -32.71
N VAL A 106 14.38 -21.94 -31.70
CA VAL A 106 14.70 -21.54 -30.33
C VAL A 106 15.54 -22.66 -29.75
N LEU A 107 16.77 -22.34 -29.36
CA LEU A 107 17.76 -23.29 -28.81
C LEU A 107 17.58 -23.51 -27.32
N ASP A 108 17.17 -22.47 -26.60
CA ASP A 108 16.95 -22.54 -25.16
C ASP A 108 15.82 -21.58 -24.76
N PHE A 109 15.05 -21.98 -23.74
CA PHE A 109 13.97 -21.17 -23.17
C PHE A 109 14.03 -21.29 -21.65
N MET A 110 14.25 -20.17 -20.98
CA MET A 110 14.41 -20.08 -19.52
C MET A 110 13.38 -19.11 -18.96
N ILE A 111 12.77 -19.48 -17.84
CA ILE A 111 11.85 -18.65 -17.06
C ILE A 111 12.45 -18.44 -15.70
N ARG A 112 12.31 -17.20 -15.14
CA ARG A 112 12.83 -16.82 -13.81
C ARG A 112 14.30 -17.18 -13.64
N ARG A 113 15.11 -16.78 -14.63
CA ARG A 113 16.53 -17.10 -14.63
C ARG A 113 17.31 -16.17 -13.73
N VAL A 114 17.67 -16.63 -12.54
CA VAL A 114 18.65 -15.93 -11.69
C VAL A 114 20.06 -16.20 -12.22
N ARG A 115 20.82 -15.14 -12.46
CA ARG A 115 22.20 -15.23 -12.94
C ARG A 115 23.09 -14.33 -12.10
N ARG A 116 24.25 -14.86 -11.71
CA ARG A 116 25.33 -14.08 -11.10
C ARG A 116 26.30 -13.62 -12.17
N ARG A 117 26.83 -12.43 -11.99
CA ARG A 117 27.81 -11.87 -12.91
C ARG A 117 29.13 -12.63 -12.77
N PRO A 118 29.72 -13.16 -13.86
CA PRO A 118 30.90 -14.03 -13.79
C PRO A 118 32.14 -13.36 -13.18
N ASP A 119 32.29 -12.05 -13.35
CA ASP A 119 33.40 -11.24 -12.80
C ASP A 119 33.15 -10.78 -11.36
N CYS A 120 31.89 -10.83 -10.88
CA CYS A 120 31.51 -10.41 -9.53
C CYS A 120 30.33 -11.25 -9.01
N LEU A 121 30.60 -12.35 -8.35
CA LEU A 121 29.59 -13.32 -7.90
C LEU A 121 28.64 -12.81 -6.82
N THR A 122 28.92 -11.62 -6.25
CA THR A 122 28.01 -10.94 -5.31
C THR A 122 26.90 -10.18 -6.00
N VAL A 123 27.05 -9.91 -7.31
CA VAL A 123 26.06 -9.22 -8.13
C VAL A 123 25.23 -10.27 -8.86
N GLU A 124 23.94 -10.33 -8.54
CA GLU A 124 22.98 -11.22 -9.20
C GLU A 124 21.77 -10.44 -9.71
N THR A 125 21.12 -10.95 -10.73
CA THR A 125 19.87 -10.43 -11.26
C THR A 125 18.99 -11.57 -11.74
N GLU A 126 17.68 -11.35 -11.69
CA GLU A 126 16.67 -12.25 -12.23
C GLU A 126 16.16 -11.72 -13.57
N PHE A 127 15.99 -12.60 -14.52
CA PHE A 127 15.36 -12.36 -15.81
C PHE A 127 14.10 -13.20 -15.89
N ASP A 128 12.95 -12.55 -16.11
CA ASP A 128 11.65 -13.24 -16.07
C ASP A 128 11.53 -14.27 -17.19
N ALA A 129 12.01 -13.92 -18.40
CA ALA A 129 12.07 -14.86 -19.51
C ALA A 129 13.28 -14.58 -20.43
N LEU A 130 13.92 -15.65 -20.89
CA LEU A 130 14.98 -15.62 -21.89
C LEU A 130 14.69 -16.66 -22.97
N LEU A 131 14.75 -16.25 -24.24
CA LEU A 131 14.71 -17.16 -25.39
C LEU A 131 15.98 -16.98 -26.21
N VAL A 132 16.69 -18.04 -26.39
CA VAL A 132 17.98 -18.04 -27.08
C VAL A 132 17.86 -18.71 -28.42
N GLY A 133 18.17 -18.00 -29.49
CA GLY A 133 18.34 -18.52 -30.83
C GLY A 133 19.78 -18.45 -31.30
N ALA A 134 20.06 -18.89 -32.51
CA ALA A 134 21.44 -18.88 -33.08
C ALA A 134 22.00 -17.44 -33.19
N GLU A 135 21.18 -16.50 -33.65
CA GLU A 135 21.61 -15.13 -34.00
C GLU A 135 21.08 -14.05 -33.04
N ALA A 136 20.07 -14.36 -32.25
CA ALA A 136 19.43 -13.40 -31.35
C ALA A 136 19.02 -14.02 -30.00
N VAL A 137 18.86 -13.16 -29.02
CA VAL A 137 18.33 -13.49 -27.69
C VAL A 137 17.19 -12.53 -27.38
N ILE A 138 16.02 -13.07 -27.00
CA ILE A 138 14.91 -12.28 -26.49
C ILE A 138 15.01 -12.27 -24.96
N VAL A 139 14.95 -11.07 -24.38
CA VAL A 139 14.90 -10.85 -22.93
C VAL A 139 13.53 -10.29 -22.59
N GLY A 140 12.75 -11.02 -21.80
CA GLY A 140 11.42 -10.62 -21.35
C GLY A 140 11.43 -10.16 -19.90
N GLU A 141 10.70 -9.09 -19.61
CA GLU A 141 10.33 -8.62 -18.28
C GLU A 141 8.82 -8.47 -18.19
N ALA A 142 8.21 -8.92 -17.08
CA ALA A 142 6.76 -8.85 -16.87
C ALA A 142 6.46 -7.98 -15.65
N LYS A 143 5.57 -7.00 -15.79
CA LYS A 143 5.13 -6.12 -14.69
C LYS A 143 3.62 -6.00 -14.66
N SER A 144 3.01 -6.31 -13.52
CA SER A 144 1.55 -6.15 -13.32
C SER A 144 1.14 -4.68 -13.26
N THR A 145 2.03 -3.80 -12.80
CA THR A 145 1.81 -2.35 -12.72
C THR A 145 3.00 -1.63 -13.36
N PRO A 146 2.98 -1.44 -14.69
CA PRO A 146 4.07 -0.78 -15.42
C PRO A 146 4.14 0.71 -15.08
N SER A 147 5.37 1.22 -14.92
CA SER A 147 5.68 2.63 -14.71
C SER A 147 6.92 3.03 -15.51
N ILE A 148 7.19 4.33 -15.60
CA ILE A 148 8.40 4.85 -16.24
C ILE A 148 9.64 4.33 -15.51
N GLU A 149 9.62 4.29 -14.18
CA GLU A 149 10.70 3.78 -13.35
C GLU A 149 10.98 2.28 -13.62
N SER A 150 9.93 1.47 -13.80
CA SER A 150 10.09 0.05 -14.13
C SER A 150 10.62 -0.16 -15.55
N ALA A 151 10.24 0.71 -16.50
CA ALA A 151 10.78 0.70 -17.86
C ALA A 151 12.27 1.06 -17.87
N ASP A 152 12.67 2.09 -17.11
CA ASP A 152 14.07 2.51 -16.96
C ASP A 152 14.91 1.44 -16.27
N ALA A 153 14.41 0.82 -15.20
CA ALA A 153 15.09 -0.28 -14.51
C ALA A 153 15.31 -1.48 -15.45
N PHE A 154 14.32 -1.80 -16.29
CA PHE A 154 14.48 -2.86 -17.28
C PHE A 154 15.50 -2.49 -18.36
N ALA A 155 15.52 -1.24 -18.84
CA ALA A 155 16.52 -0.78 -19.79
C ALA A 155 17.95 -0.87 -19.22
N ASP A 156 18.15 -0.57 -17.92
CA ASP A 156 19.43 -0.77 -17.24
C ASP A 156 19.83 -2.25 -17.21
N LYS A 157 18.86 -3.12 -16.92
CA LYS A 157 19.06 -4.58 -16.95
C LYS A 157 19.45 -5.08 -18.34
N VAL A 158 18.80 -4.55 -19.40
CA VAL A 158 19.11 -4.86 -20.80
C VAL A 158 20.53 -4.41 -21.19
N ARG A 159 20.93 -3.20 -20.79
CA ARG A 159 22.30 -2.69 -21.03
C ARG A 159 23.38 -3.56 -20.40
N ALA A 160 23.11 -4.09 -19.22
CA ALA A 160 24.03 -4.97 -18.49
C ALA A 160 23.93 -6.45 -18.90
N PHE A 161 23.03 -6.82 -19.83
CA PHE A 161 22.74 -8.22 -20.16
C PHE A 161 23.99 -9.05 -20.45
N PHE A 162 24.86 -8.57 -21.32
CA PHE A 162 26.07 -9.29 -21.74
C PHE A 162 27.17 -9.36 -20.65
N ASP A 163 27.02 -8.63 -19.54
CA ASP A 163 27.89 -8.78 -18.38
C ASP A 163 27.49 -10.01 -17.55
N PHE A 164 26.20 -10.37 -17.59
CA PHE A 164 25.68 -11.59 -16.98
C PHE A 164 25.78 -12.81 -17.92
N PHE A 165 25.66 -12.58 -19.23
CA PHE A 165 25.66 -13.63 -20.24
C PHE A 165 26.71 -13.34 -21.33
N PRO A 166 28.01 -13.37 -20.99
CA PRO A 166 29.08 -13.11 -21.97
C PRO A 166 29.10 -14.12 -23.11
N GLU A 167 28.56 -15.34 -22.91
CA GLU A 167 28.41 -16.39 -23.89
C GLU A 167 27.48 -16.04 -25.06
N TYR A 168 26.61 -15.04 -24.89
CA TYR A 168 25.69 -14.58 -25.93
C TYR A 168 26.16 -13.30 -26.63
N ARG A 169 27.36 -12.80 -26.34
CA ARG A 169 27.94 -11.64 -27.06
C ARG A 169 27.98 -11.92 -28.57
N GLY A 170 27.67 -10.88 -29.34
CA GLY A 170 27.57 -10.97 -30.79
C GLY A 170 26.20 -11.38 -31.34
N ARG A 171 25.27 -11.82 -30.48
CA ARG A 171 23.87 -12.03 -30.85
C ARG A 171 23.07 -10.73 -30.72
N ARG A 172 22.09 -10.57 -31.58
CA ARG A 172 21.14 -9.46 -31.45
C ARG A 172 20.32 -9.62 -30.16
N LEU A 173 20.24 -8.57 -29.35
CA LEU A 173 19.42 -8.55 -28.14
C LEU A 173 18.06 -7.93 -28.46
N ILE A 174 16.97 -8.62 -28.14
CA ILE A 174 15.58 -8.19 -28.38
C ILE A 174 14.89 -8.07 -27.02
N PRO A 175 14.82 -6.85 -26.45
CA PRO A 175 14.16 -6.65 -25.16
C PRO A 175 12.66 -6.48 -25.34
N VAL A 176 11.86 -7.21 -24.52
CA VAL A 176 10.40 -7.17 -24.53
C VAL A 176 9.88 -6.95 -23.10
N PHE A 177 9.11 -5.89 -22.93
CA PHE A 177 8.47 -5.55 -21.67
C PHE A 177 6.97 -5.86 -21.74
N GLY A 178 6.50 -6.80 -20.91
CA GLY A 178 5.13 -7.33 -20.95
C GLY A 178 4.28 -6.84 -19.77
N SER A 179 3.01 -6.48 -20.08
CA SER A 179 1.99 -6.20 -19.07
C SER A 179 0.58 -6.45 -19.62
N TRP A 180 -0.40 -6.54 -18.73
CA TRP A 180 -1.82 -6.57 -19.11
C TRP A 180 -2.24 -5.31 -19.86
N ALA A 181 -1.85 -4.15 -19.31
CA ALA A 181 -2.08 -2.85 -19.89
C ALA A 181 -0.85 -1.98 -19.67
N ILE A 182 -0.47 -1.23 -20.70
CA ILE A 182 0.65 -0.28 -20.63
C ILE A 182 0.14 1.08 -21.07
N ALA A 183 0.28 2.10 -20.21
CA ALA A 183 -0.10 3.46 -20.56
C ALA A 183 0.81 4.06 -21.64
N ASP A 184 0.26 4.92 -22.50
CA ASP A 184 1.00 5.50 -23.63
C ASP A 184 2.35 6.16 -23.25
N PRO A 185 2.48 6.92 -22.14
CA PRO A 185 3.77 7.49 -21.74
C PRO A 185 4.84 6.41 -21.45
N VAL A 186 4.44 5.24 -20.91
CA VAL A 186 5.36 4.12 -20.66
C VAL A 186 5.73 3.45 -21.98
N ILE A 187 4.78 3.28 -22.92
CA ILE A 187 5.04 2.76 -24.27
C ILE A 187 6.03 3.68 -25.02
N GLU A 188 5.86 4.99 -24.91
CA GLU A 188 6.80 5.96 -25.50
C GLU A 188 8.19 5.84 -24.89
N ARG A 189 8.28 5.73 -23.56
CA ARG A 189 9.56 5.55 -22.88
C ARG A 189 10.28 4.28 -23.30
N LEU A 190 9.57 3.15 -23.38
CA LEU A 190 10.10 1.87 -23.87
C LEU A 190 10.58 2.00 -25.31
N THR A 191 9.79 2.65 -26.17
CA THR A 191 10.13 2.86 -27.60
C THR A 191 11.44 3.63 -27.76
N LEU A 192 11.62 4.72 -27.00
CA LEU A 192 12.86 5.51 -27.02
C LEU A 192 14.10 4.71 -26.57
N GLN A 193 13.90 3.64 -25.84
CA GLN A 193 14.96 2.74 -25.36
C GLN A 193 15.15 1.50 -26.25
N GLY A 194 14.43 1.38 -27.38
CA GLY A 194 14.49 0.22 -28.25
C GLY A 194 13.85 -1.04 -27.66
N ILE A 195 12.92 -0.87 -26.70
CA ILE A 195 12.25 -1.97 -26.00
C ILE A 195 10.85 -2.18 -26.56
N TYR A 196 10.54 -3.40 -26.95
CA TYR A 196 9.21 -3.78 -27.41
C TYR A 196 8.22 -3.83 -26.25
N ALA A 197 7.09 -3.15 -26.40
CA ALA A 197 5.99 -3.15 -25.42
C ALA A 197 4.96 -4.23 -25.81
N LEU A 198 4.83 -5.26 -24.98
CA LEU A 198 3.90 -6.36 -25.15
C LEU A 198 2.71 -6.16 -24.22
N ARG A 199 1.51 -5.96 -24.75
CA ARG A 199 0.28 -5.78 -23.97
C ARG A 199 -0.81 -6.76 -24.40
N MET A 200 -1.85 -6.91 -23.58
CA MET A 200 -3.03 -7.69 -23.95
C MET A 200 -3.78 -7.00 -25.11
N GLY A 201 -4.02 -7.73 -26.17
CA GLY A 201 -4.91 -7.38 -27.27
C GLY A 201 -6.31 -7.99 -27.08
N GLU A 202 -7.08 -8.16 -28.14
CA GLU A 202 -8.42 -8.75 -28.06
C GLU A 202 -8.37 -10.24 -27.69
N ASP A 203 -7.55 -11.03 -28.36
CA ASP A 203 -7.46 -12.48 -28.16
C ASP A 203 -6.14 -12.93 -27.54
N THR A 204 -5.07 -12.17 -27.72
CA THR A 204 -3.72 -12.54 -27.29
C THR A 204 -2.88 -11.29 -27.02
N MET A 205 -1.68 -11.48 -26.50
CA MET A 205 -0.76 -10.35 -26.33
C MET A 205 -0.17 -9.88 -27.66
N GLU A 206 -0.06 -8.57 -27.82
CA GLU A 206 0.36 -7.87 -29.04
C GLU A 206 1.45 -6.85 -28.75
N LEU A 207 2.35 -6.64 -29.73
CA LEU A 207 3.38 -5.61 -29.68
C LEU A 207 2.76 -4.24 -30.02
N ALA A 208 2.72 -3.34 -29.02
CA ALA A 208 2.07 -2.03 -29.18
C ALA A 208 2.92 -1.00 -29.94
N ASN A 209 4.24 -1.20 -30.05
CA ASN A 209 5.19 -0.23 -30.58
C ASN A 209 6.16 -0.81 -31.62
N ALA A 210 5.88 -1.98 -32.17
CA ALA A 210 6.81 -2.73 -33.04
C ALA A 210 7.35 -1.89 -34.19
N ALA A 211 6.48 -1.29 -35.01
CA ALA A 211 6.89 -0.48 -36.15
C ALA A 211 7.77 0.73 -35.78
N ARG A 212 7.58 1.29 -34.58
CA ARG A 212 8.35 2.44 -34.09
C ARG A 212 9.75 2.03 -33.59
N VAL A 213 9.87 0.86 -32.96
CA VAL A 213 11.17 0.32 -32.55
C VAL A 213 12.00 -0.05 -33.77
N GLU A 214 11.42 -0.74 -34.75
CA GLU A 214 12.11 -1.12 -35.99
C GLU A 214 12.58 0.08 -36.82
N ALA A 215 11.77 1.15 -36.86
CA ALA A 215 12.16 2.38 -37.57
C ALA A 215 13.33 3.10 -36.87
N SER A 216 13.58 2.86 -35.60
CA SER A 216 14.74 3.45 -34.85
C SER A 216 16.02 2.63 -34.97
N GLU A 217 15.95 1.35 -35.39
CA GLU A 217 17.09 0.46 -35.61
C GLU A 217 17.61 0.51 -37.07
N ALA A 218 16.83 1.08 -38.02
CA ALA A 218 17.16 1.20 -39.43
C ALA A 218 17.98 2.45 -39.75
#